data_b4125228fd289cc73f5a2d3a18c8d4f0
#
_entry.id   b4125228fd289cc73f5a2d3a18c8d4f0
#
_cell.length_a   1.000
_cell.length_b   1.000
_cell.length_c   1.000
_cell.angle_alpha   90.00
_cell.angle_beta   90.00
_cell.angle_gamma   90.00
#
_symmetry.space_group_name_H-M   'P 1'
#
loop_
_entity.id
_entity.type
_entity.pdbx_description
1 polymer ?
#
loop_
_entity_poly.entity_id
_entity_poly.type
_entity_poly.pdbx_seq_one_letter_code
_entity_poly.pdbx_strand_id
1 'polypeptide(L)'
;MKKTILTLFFIVFSLVLTAQTYYKATLTEMYTLDKTTNEWNLYQKNSDVSITVVVEPEFISFQAKKPTMYKVYENTKEPVNTKSLSGYRYTGKDLREDQMVKMDILVHKESKTAIVSIINYSEGYNFRFFLTEVIE
;
A
#
# COMPACT_ATOMS: atom_id res chain seq x y z
N MET A 1 -15.80 -17.82 5.64
CA MET A 1 -15.46 -17.19 4.36
C MET A 1 -14.40 -16.10 4.45
N LYS A 2 -14.50 -15.16 5.40
CA LYS A 2 -13.48 -14.11 5.55
C LYS A 2 -12.07 -14.66 5.79
N LYS A 3 -11.93 -15.75 6.57
CA LYS A 3 -10.64 -16.39 6.84
C LYS A 3 -10.02 -17.03 5.59
N THR A 4 -10.84 -17.58 4.71
CA THR A 4 -10.38 -18.20 3.46
C THR A 4 -9.88 -17.16 2.48
N ILE A 5 -10.59 -16.03 2.38
CA ILE A 5 -10.21 -14.91 1.51
C ILE A 5 -8.87 -14.33 1.97
N LEU A 6 -8.64 -14.22 3.27
CA LEU A 6 -7.39 -13.70 3.82
C LEU A 6 -6.20 -14.63 3.62
N THR A 7 -6.40 -15.92 3.75
CA THR A 7 -5.37 -16.92 3.45
C THR A 7 -5.00 -16.83 1.97
N LEU A 8 -5.98 -16.70 1.09
CA LEU A 8 -5.78 -16.44 -0.33
C LEU A 8 -5.01 -15.15 -0.57
N PHE A 9 -5.32 -14.10 0.18
CA PHE A 9 -4.61 -12.82 0.07
C PHE A 9 -3.12 -12.98 0.37
N PHE A 10 -2.76 -13.69 1.43
CA PHE A 10 -1.36 -13.95 1.76
C PHE A 10 -0.66 -14.76 0.69
N ILE A 11 -1.32 -15.81 0.20
CA ILE A 11 -0.79 -16.65 -0.88
C ILE A 11 -0.62 -15.82 -2.14
N VAL A 12 -1.62 -14.99 -2.47
CA VAL A 12 -1.57 -14.12 -3.63
C VAL A 12 -0.43 -13.10 -3.50
N PHE A 13 -0.22 -12.50 -2.32
CA PHE A 13 0.89 -11.58 -2.12
C PHE A 13 2.25 -12.24 -2.26
N SER A 14 2.41 -13.46 -1.84
CA SER A 14 3.65 -14.19 -2.07
C SER A 14 3.86 -14.56 -3.53
N LEU A 15 2.78 -14.67 -4.32
CA LEU A 15 2.81 -14.96 -5.76
C LEU A 15 2.77 -13.72 -6.65
N VAL A 16 2.42 -12.56 -6.11
CA VAL A 16 2.27 -11.30 -6.83
C VAL A 16 3.55 -10.90 -7.55
N LEU A 17 4.70 -11.32 -7.05
CA LEU A 17 5.99 -11.09 -7.70
C LEU A 17 6.12 -11.82 -9.03
N THR A 18 5.18 -12.70 -9.37
CA THR A 18 5.19 -13.49 -10.61
C THR A 18 3.95 -13.27 -11.48
N ALA A 19 2.91 -12.57 -10.97
CA ALA A 19 1.65 -12.39 -11.69
C ALA A 19 0.98 -11.07 -11.34
N GLN A 20 0.16 -10.58 -12.27
CA GLN A 20 -0.65 -9.38 -12.07
C GLN A 20 -1.89 -9.72 -11.24
N THR A 21 -2.16 -8.94 -10.21
CA THR A 21 -3.34 -9.12 -9.35
C THR A 21 -4.04 -7.80 -9.13
N TYR A 22 -5.37 -7.85 -9.09
CA TYR A 22 -6.23 -6.69 -8.93
C TYR A 22 -6.90 -6.71 -7.56
N TYR A 23 -6.82 -5.59 -6.87
CA TYR A 23 -7.45 -5.40 -5.56
C TYR A 23 -8.35 -4.19 -5.58
N LYS A 24 -9.31 -4.13 -4.67
CA LYS A 24 -10.17 -2.98 -4.50
C LYS A 24 -9.88 -2.30 -3.17
N ALA A 25 -9.72 -0.99 -3.20
CA ALA A 25 -9.61 -0.16 -2.00
C ALA A 25 -10.84 0.75 -1.90
N THR A 26 -11.52 0.71 -0.76
CA THR A 26 -12.70 1.54 -0.49
C THR A 26 -12.48 2.54 0.62
N LEU A 27 -11.34 2.45 1.28
CA LEU A 27 -10.95 3.38 2.34
C LEU A 27 -9.53 3.84 2.08
N THR A 28 -9.32 5.15 2.14
CA THR A 28 -7.98 5.74 2.07
C THR A 28 -7.77 6.69 3.22
N GLU A 29 -6.54 6.79 3.67
CA GLU A 29 -6.11 7.77 4.66
C GLU A 29 -4.89 8.50 4.13
N MET A 30 -4.83 9.80 4.36
CA MET A 30 -3.67 10.62 4.06
C MET A 30 -3.14 11.24 5.34
N TYR A 31 -1.85 11.07 5.57
CA TYR A 31 -1.14 11.65 6.69
C TYR A 31 -0.14 12.68 6.19
N THR A 32 0.06 13.74 6.97
CA THR A 32 1.10 14.72 6.71
C THR A 32 2.14 14.66 7.82
N LEU A 33 3.39 14.89 7.46
CA LEU A 33 4.51 14.88 8.39
C LEU A 33 4.72 16.28 8.97
N ASP A 34 4.63 16.39 10.28
CA ASP A 34 5.07 17.58 10.99
C ASP A 34 6.59 17.51 11.12
N LYS A 35 7.31 18.32 10.35
CA LYS A 35 8.78 18.31 10.33
C LYS A 35 9.40 18.84 11.62
N THR A 36 8.63 19.56 12.43
CA THR A 36 9.10 20.07 13.72
C THR A 36 9.12 18.96 14.78
N THR A 37 8.04 18.18 14.87
CA THR A 37 7.89 17.10 15.86
C THR A 37 8.25 15.74 15.30
N ASN A 38 8.42 15.62 13.98
CA ASN A 38 8.64 14.37 13.25
C ASN A 38 7.49 13.36 13.44
N GLU A 39 6.29 13.85 13.60
CA GLU A 39 5.09 13.04 13.78
C GLU A 39 4.18 13.08 12.56
N TRP A 40 3.53 11.95 12.28
CA TRP A 40 2.52 11.84 11.24
C TRP A 40 1.15 12.17 11.81
N ASN A 41 0.45 13.11 11.18
CA ASN A 41 -0.89 13.52 11.58
C ASN A 41 -1.89 13.20 10.48
N LEU A 42 -3.02 12.63 10.85
CA LEU A 42 -4.09 12.34 9.90
C LEU A 42 -4.62 13.65 9.33
N TYR A 43 -4.50 13.81 8.02
CA TYR A 43 -4.97 14.97 7.28
C TYR A 43 -6.35 14.75 6.70
N GLN A 44 -6.57 13.58 6.09
CA GLN A 44 -7.82 13.27 5.39
C GLN A 44 -8.09 11.77 5.46
N LYS A 45 -9.36 11.43 5.68
CA LYS A 45 -9.85 10.05 5.60
C LYS A 45 -11.03 10.04 4.64
N ASN A 46 -11.02 9.13 3.68
CA ASN A 46 -12.09 9.03 2.70
C ASN A 46 -12.57 7.58 2.60
N SER A 47 -13.84 7.36 2.98
CA SER A 47 -14.47 6.04 2.97
C SER A 47 -15.37 5.82 1.75
N ASP A 48 -15.53 6.82 0.89
CA ASP A 48 -16.37 6.75 -0.31
C ASP A 48 -15.56 6.65 -1.60
N VAL A 49 -14.39 6.01 -1.51
CA VAL A 49 -13.54 5.80 -2.69
C VAL A 49 -13.79 4.42 -3.27
N SER A 50 -13.50 4.29 -4.55
CA SER A 50 -13.44 3.00 -5.23
C SER A 50 -12.22 3.05 -6.14
N ILE A 51 -11.12 2.48 -5.68
CA ILE A 51 -9.84 2.51 -6.36
C ILE A 51 -9.42 1.08 -6.65
N THR A 52 -9.11 0.79 -7.91
CA THR A 52 -8.50 -0.48 -8.28
C THR A 52 -7.00 -0.36 -8.10
N VAL A 53 -6.44 -1.25 -7.29
CA VAL A 53 -5.00 -1.35 -7.07
C VAL A 53 -4.49 -2.55 -7.85
N VAL A 54 -3.59 -2.30 -8.79
CA VAL A 54 -3.02 -3.36 -9.64
C VAL A 54 -1.60 -3.62 -9.18
N VAL A 55 -1.33 -4.85 -8.77
CA VAL A 55 -0.02 -5.25 -8.29
C VAL A 55 0.61 -6.19 -9.31
N GLU A 56 1.78 -5.80 -9.80
CA GLU A 56 2.60 -6.56 -10.75
C GLU A 56 3.97 -6.82 -10.11
N PRO A 57 4.81 -7.69 -10.72
CA PRO A 57 6.11 -8.01 -10.13
C PRO A 57 7.01 -6.82 -9.81
N GLU A 58 6.97 -5.79 -10.65
CA GLU A 58 7.84 -4.61 -10.48
C GLU A 58 7.07 -3.30 -10.38
N PHE A 59 5.74 -3.35 -10.39
CA PHE A 59 4.92 -2.14 -10.42
C PHE A 59 3.67 -2.29 -9.56
N ILE A 60 3.28 -1.18 -8.93
CA ILE A 60 1.98 -1.05 -8.29
C ILE A 60 1.32 0.19 -8.86
N SER A 61 0.10 0.06 -9.38
CA SER A 61 -0.65 1.18 -9.92
C SER A 61 -1.98 1.34 -9.21
N PHE A 62 -2.40 2.59 -9.10
CA PHE A 62 -3.66 2.97 -8.47
C PHE A 62 -4.53 3.62 -9.54
N GLN A 63 -5.63 2.98 -9.88
CA GLN A 63 -6.55 3.44 -10.93
C GLN A 63 -7.64 4.29 -10.30
N ALA A 64 -7.41 5.58 -10.30
CA ALA A 64 -8.30 6.62 -9.80
C ALA A 64 -8.48 7.69 -10.90
N LYS A 65 -9.12 8.82 -10.58
CA LYS A 65 -9.26 9.93 -11.52
C LYS A 65 -7.92 10.38 -12.11
N LYS A 66 -6.88 10.39 -11.28
CA LYS A 66 -5.50 10.62 -11.70
C LYS A 66 -4.72 9.36 -11.45
N PRO A 67 -4.58 8.49 -12.45
CA PRO A 67 -3.84 7.24 -12.26
C PRO A 67 -2.40 7.50 -11.87
N THR A 68 -1.91 6.73 -10.92
CA THR A 68 -0.51 6.78 -10.49
C THR A 68 0.10 5.41 -10.58
N MET A 69 1.37 5.35 -10.94
CA MET A 69 2.12 4.10 -11.03
C MET A 69 3.44 4.25 -10.29
N TYR A 70 3.78 3.23 -9.54
CA TYR A 70 5.02 3.17 -8.79
C TYR A 70 5.83 1.96 -9.22
N LYS A 71 7.11 2.17 -9.48
CA LYS A 71 8.05 1.07 -9.65
C LYS A 71 8.48 0.57 -8.28
N VAL A 72 8.52 -0.74 -8.10
CA VAL A 72 8.92 -1.38 -6.83
C VAL A 72 10.27 -2.06 -7.03
N TYR A 73 11.22 -1.75 -6.18
CA TYR A 73 12.54 -2.37 -6.21
C TYR A 73 12.57 -3.54 -5.23
N GLU A 74 12.41 -4.75 -5.74
CA GLU A 74 12.31 -5.98 -4.93
C GLU A 74 13.54 -6.22 -4.06
N ASN A 75 14.71 -5.86 -4.55
CA ASN A 75 15.96 -6.05 -3.82
C ASN A 75 16.10 -5.13 -2.59
N THR A 76 15.17 -4.21 -2.39
CA THR A 76 15.16 -3.31 -1.22
C THR A 76 14.23 -3.80 -0.11
N LYS A 77 13.63 -4.96 -0.27
CA LYS A 77 12.65 -5.54 0.64
C LYS A 77 13.17 -5.67 2.07
N GLU A 78 12.45 -5.08 3.02
CA GLU A 78 12.76 -5.15 4.44
C GLU A 78 11.52 -5.60 5.21
N PRO A 79 11.66 -6.51 6.19
CA PRO A 79 10.50 -6.92 6.99
C PRO A 79 10.02 -5.80 7.91
N VAL A 80 8.71 -5.70 8.07
CA VAL A 80 8.06 -4.82 9.04
C VAL A 80 7.26 -5.71 9.98
N ASN A 81 7.57 -5.64 11.26
CA ASN A 81 6.86 -6.40 12.27
C ASN A 81 6.71 -5.56 13.53
N THR A 82 5.52 -5.01 13.71
CA THR A 82 5.14 -4.23 14.87
C THR A 82 4.10 -4.98 15.68
N LYS A 83 3.64 -4.39 16.77
CA LYS A 83 2.58 -4.97 17.59
C LYS A 83 1.29 -5.21 16.80
N SER A 84 0.96 -4.32 15.85
CA SER A 84 -0.30 -4.36 15.12
C SER A 84 -0.17 -4.71 13.64
N LEU A 85 1.03 -4.59 13.05
CA LEU A 85 1.24 -4.73 11.62
C LEU A 85 2.39 -5.68 11.30
N SER A 86 2.24 -6.42 10.22
CA SER A 86 3.33 -7.23 9.66
C SER A 86 3.31 -7.17 8.14
N GLY A 87 4.48 -7.27 7.54
CA GLY A 87 4.63 -7.23 6.10
C GLY A 87 6.02 -6.81 5.69
N TYR A 88 6.10 -6.02 4.62
CA TYR A 88 7.37 -5.63 4.04
C TYR A 88 7.37 -4.17 3.61
N ARG A 89 8.54 -3.56 3.69
CA ARG A 89 8.82 -2.23 3.17
C ARG A 89 9.76 -2.34 1.98
N TYR A 90 9.42 -1.62 0.93
CA TYR A 90 10.22 -1.53 -0.28
C TYR A 90 10.61 -0.08 -0.54
N THR A 91 11.70 0.11 -1.26
CA THR A 91 11.93 1.38 -1.94
C THR A 91 11.20 1.33 -3.27
N GLY A 92 10.51 2.39 -3.61
CA GLY A 92 9.81 2.52 -4.88
C GLY A 92 10.06 3.88 -5.50
N LYS A 93 9.54 4.06 -6.71
CA LYS A 93 9.64 5.31 -7.44
C LYS A 93 8.29 5.69 -8.01
N ASP A 94 7.85 6.89 -7.70
CA ASP A 94 6.69 7.50 -8.33
C ASP A 94 7.07 7.86 -9.76
N LEU A 95 6.51 7.16 -10.74
CA LEU A 95 6.87 7.34 -12.14
C LEU A 95 6.29 8.64 -12.74
N ARG A 96 5.26 9.19 -12.11
CA ARG A 96 4.66 10.44 -12.56
C ARG A 96 5.48 11.65 -12.13
N GLU A 97 5.88 11.68 -10.86
CA GLU A 97 6.62 12.79 -10.26
C GLU A 97 8.13 12.59 -10.28
N ASP A 98 8.58 11.41 -10.69
CA ASP A 98 10.00 11.03 -10.71
C ASP A 98 10.66 11.15 -9.35
N GLN A 99 9.96 10.70 -8.30
CA GLN A 99 10.41 10.79 -6.92
C GLN A 99 10.51 9.41 -6.27
N MET A 100 11.54 9.25 -5.44
CA MET A 100 11.69 8.04 -4.64
C MET A 100 10.75 8.08 -3.44
N VAL A 101 10.14 6.93 -3.15
CA VAL A 101 9.20 6.77 -2.04
C VAL A 101 9.51 5.49 -1.29
N LYS A 102 8.96 5.35 -0.08
CA LYS A 102 8.88 4.06 0.60
C LYS A 102 7.49 3.51 0.43
N MET A 103 7.41 2.21 0.20
CA MET A 103 6.13 1.52 -0.02
C MET A 103 6.03 0.39 0.98
N ASP A 104 5.00 0.44 1.81
CA ASP A 104 4.73 -0.61 2.79
C ASP A 104 3.57 -1.46 2.29
N ILE A 105 3.76 -2.76 2.28
CA ILE A 105 2.71 -3.74 2.02
C ILE A 105 2.53 -4.51 3.30
N LEU A 106 1.45 -4.19 4.02
CA LEU A 106 1.25 -4.63 5.39
C LEU A 106 -0.09 -5.32 5.57
N VAL A 107 -0.17 -6.15 6.60
CA VAL A 107 -1.43 -6.73 7.07
C VAL A 107 -1.59 -6.38 8.54
N HIS A 108 -2.75 -5.90 8.90
CA HIS A 108 -3.10 -5.66 10.29
C HIS A 108 -3.32 -7.00 11.00
N LYS A 109 -2.57 -7.26 12.06
CA LYS A 109 -2.54 -8.59 12.71
C LYS A 109 -3.89 -9.01 13.28
N GLU A 110 -4.66 -8.08 13.80
CA GLU A 110 -5.95 -8.35 14.43
C GLU A 110 -7.08 -8.44 13.40
N SER A 111 -7.30 -7.40 12.62
CA SER A 111 -8.39 -7.35 11.64
C SER A 111 -8.07 -8.10 10.35
N LYS A 112 -6.82 -8.43 10.12
CA LYS A 112 -6.34 -9.06 8.88
C LYS A 112 -6.54 -8.20 7.63
N THR A 113 -6.75 -6.91 7.80
CA THR A 113 -6.88 -5.97 6.69
C THR A 113 -5.52 -5.72 6.06
N ALA A 114 -5.45 -5.79 4.74
CA ALA A 114 -4.24 -5.47 4.01
C ALA A 114 -4.17 -3.98 3.71
N ILE A 115 -2.98 -3.43 3.79
CA ILE A 115 -2.74 -2.00 3.63
C ILE A 115 -1.54 -1.82 2.70
N VAL A 116 -1.70 -0.94 1.70
CA VAL A 116 -0.58 -0.44 0.91
C VAL A 116 -0.36 1.02 1.29
N SER A 117 0.82 1.35 1.76
CA SER A 117 1.20 2.72 2.12
C SER A 117 2.25 3.25 1.17
N ILE A 118 2.06 4.48 0.71
CA ILE A 118 3.03 5.22 -0.08
C ILE A 118 3.54 6.37 0.77
N ILE A 119 4.81 6.33 1.14
CA ILE A 119 5.41 7.30 2.05
C ILE A 119 6.45 8.11 1.32
N ASN A 120 6.21 9.40 1.19
CA ASN A 120 7.17 10.35 0.63
C ASN A 120 7.67 11.26 1.75
N TYR A 121 8.85 10.97 2.27
CA TYR A 121 9.43 11.77 3.35
C TYR A 121 9.84 13.17 2.89
N SER A 122 10.26 13.30 1.64
CA SER A 122 10.67 14.58 1.07
C SER A 122 9.51 15.57 1.01
N GLU A 123 8.35 15.11 0.51
CA GLU A 123 7.14 15.93 0.40
C GLU A 123 6.31 15.90 1.69
N GLY A 124 6.59 14.97 2.60
CA GLY A 124 5.92 14.88 3.89
C GLY A 124 4.52 14.33 3.85
N TYR A 125 4.27 13.30 3.04
CA TYR A 125 2.96 12.65 3.02
C TYR A 125 3.08 11.13 3.12
N ASN A 126 2.01 10.51 3.64
CA ASN A 126 1.83 9.07 3.69
C ASN A 126 0.39 8.78 3.27
N PHE A 127 0.22 8.11 2.14
CA PHE A 127 -1.07 7.63 1.67
C PHE A 127 -1.25 6.17 2.02
N ARG A 128 -2.36 5.83 2.66
CA ARG A 128 -2.72 4.45 2.99
C ARG A 128 -3.96 4.04 2.23
N PHE A 129 -3.86 2.89 1.56
CA PHE A 129 -4.97 2.27 0.83
C PHE A 129 -5.32 0.96 1.54
N PHE A 130 -6.55 0.88 2.03
CA PHE A 130 -7.04 -0.32 2.72
C PHE A 130 -7.70 -1.22 1.69
N LEU A 131 -7.08 -2.37 1.45
CA LEU A 131 -7.54 -3.31 0.43
C LEU A 131 -8.64 -4.18 1.00
N THR A 132 -9.80 -4.15 0.39
CA THR A 132 -11.00 -4.83 0.91
C THR A 132 -11.26 -6.17 0.26
N GLU A 133 -10.86 -6.35 -0.99
CA GLU A 133 -11.10 -7.61 -1.71
C GLU A 133 -10.15 -7.75 -2.90
N VAL A 134 -9.99 -9.01 -3.35
CA VAL A 134 -9.34 -9.33 -4.62
C VAL A 134 -10.41 -9.30 -5.70
N ILE A 135 -10.12 -8.64 -6.81
CA ILE A 135 -11.02 -8.60 -7.96
C ILE A 135 -10.60 -9.72 -8.91
N GLU A 136 -11.52 -10.62 -9.18
CA GLU A 136 -11.31 -11.73 -10.11
C GLU A 136 -11.75 -11.37 -11.53
#